data_daf1c27bf39621859dbf6abab37bf587
#
_entry.id   daf1c27bf39621859dbf6abab37bf587
#
_cell.length_a   1.000
_cell.length_b   1.000
_cell.length_c   1.000
_cell.angle_alpha   90.00
_cell.angle_beta   90.00
_cell.angle_gamma   90.00
#
_symmetry.space_group_name_H-M   'P 1'
#
loop_
_entity.id
_entity.type
_entity.pdbx_description
1 polymer ?
#
loop_
_entity_poly.entity_id
_entity_poly.type
_entity_poly.pdbx_seq_one_letter_code
_entity_poly.pdbx_strand_id
1 'polypeptide(L)'
;MKWRQWLVASSLVVLTACTSSTQEGAIGVQRKQFLLLPADQVNAMALQSYRGELSEAKQKGALNTDKTNLERIRKIADRLIPQVATFRPDALNWAWEVNLESRNELNAYCAPGGKIMFFTGIIENLKLTDDEIAAIMGHEMAH
;
A
#
# COMPACT_ATOMS: atom_id res chain seq x y z
N MET A 1 0.69 14.23 57.79
CA MET A 1 -0.44 14.44 56.87
C MET A 1 -0.01 15.09 55.55
N LYS A 2 1.09 14.65 54.92
CA LYS A 2 1.61 15.22 53.65
C LYS A 2 1.91 14.15 52.52
N TRP A 3 1.55 12.89 52.76
CA TRP A 3 1.89 11.79 51.81
C TRP A 3 0.77 11.46 50.82
N ARG A 4 -0.44 11.98 51.04
CA ARG A 4 -1.60 11.70 50.14
C ARG A 4 -1.67 12.61 48.92
N GLN A 5 -0.89 13.69 48.87
CA GLN A 5 -0.94 14.65 47.75
C GLN A 5 0.01 14.30 46.60
N TRP A 6 0.98 13.35 46.75
CA TRP A 6 1.92 12.95 45.73
C TRP A 6 1.42 11.83 44.82
N LEU A 7 0.36 11.11 45.21
CA LEU A 7 -0.19 10.01 44.41
C LEU A 7 -1.21 10.46 43.33
N VAL A 8 -1.65 11.72 43.38
CA VAL A 8 -2.62 12.26 42.40
C VAL A 8 -1.93 12.90 41.21
N ALA A 9 -0.65 13.28 41.34
CA ALA A 9 0.10 13.94 40.27
C ALA A 9 0.70 12.97 39.25
N SER A 10 0.78 11.66 39.55
CA SER A 10 1.39 10.67 38.64
C SER A 10 0.41 10.00 37.65
N SER A 11 -0.89 10.27 37.78
CA SER A 11 -1.91 9.62 36.90
C SER A 11 -2.31 10.44 35.68
N LEU A 12 -1.68 11.59 35.39
CA LEU A 12 -2.15 12.50 34.34
C LEU A 12 -1.22 12.61 33.12
N VAL A 13 -0.29 11.70 32.92
CA VAL A 13 0.70 11.79 31.81
C VAL A 13 0.57 10.68 30.76
N VAL A 14 -0.52 9.91 30.71
CA VAL A 14 -0.64 8.76 29.76
C VAL A 14 -1.75 8.94 28.72
N LEU A 15 -2.10 10.15 28.32
CA LEU A 15 -3.22 10.35 27.36
C LEU A 15 -2.89 11.29 26.18
N THR A 16 -1.71 11.21 25.58
CA THR A 16 -1.43 11.93 24.33
C THR A 16 -0.65 11.11 23.32
N ALA A 17 -1.22 9.97 22.88
CA ALA A 17 -0.71 9.23 21.73
C ALA A 17 -1.88 8.71 20.88
N CYS A 18 -2.78 9.61 20.46
CA CYS A 18 -3.73 9.32 19.38
C CYS A 18 -3.26 10.09 18.16
N THR A 19 -2.33 9.52 17.37
CA THR A 19 -2.00 10.05 16.05
C THR A 19 -3.05 9.57 15.06
N SER A 20 -3.78 10.52 14.44
CA SER A 20 -4.60 10.23 13.27
C SER A 20 -3.68 9.96 12.09
N SER A 21 -3.74 8.77 11.49
CA SER A 21 -2.89 8.37 10.36
C SER A 21 -3.53 8.59 8.99
N THR A 22 -4.78 9.04 8.95
CA THR A 22 -5.50 9.28 7.70
C THR A 22 -5.44 10.75 7.31
N GLN A 23 -4.91 11.03 6.11
CA GLN A 23 -5.02 12.34 5.47
C GLN A 23 -6.46 12.56 4.97
N GLU A 24 -6.89 13.82 4.89
CA GLU A 24 -8.18 14.17 4.29
C GLU A 24 -8.22 13.70 2.84
N GLY A 25 -9.25 12.92 2.49
CA GLY A 25 -9.52 12.59 1.10
C GLY A 25 -10.08 13.81 0.34
N ALA A 26 -10.18 13.71 -0.99
CA ALA A 26 -10.65 14.76 -1.89
C ALA A 26 -12.05 15.32 -1.55
N ILE A 27 -12.84 14.61 -0.75
CA ILE A 27 -14.19 15.01 -0.31
C ILE A 27 -14.21 15.56 1.12
N GLY A 28 -13.05 15.81 1.75
CA GLY A 28 -12.94 16.47 3.06
C GLY A 28 -13.45 15.65 4.26
N VAL A 29 -13.64 14.33 4.10
CA VAL A 29 -14.09 13.46 5.18
C VAL A 29 -12.89 13.03 6.03
N GLN A 30 -12.86 13.52 7.27
CA GLN A 30 -11.88 13.07 8.27
C GLN A 30 -12.44 11.87 9.05
N ARG A 31 -11.78 10.72 8.94
CA ARG A 31 -12.05 9.56 9.78
C ARG A 31 -10.91 9.38 10.77
N LYS A 32 -11.21 9.47 12.05
CA LYS A 32 -10.26 9.10 13.11
C LYS A 32 -10.28 7.59 13.25
N GLN A 33 -9.18 6.94 12.89
CA GLN A 33 -8.97 5.52 13.14
C GLN A 33 -8.05 5.35 14.35
N PHE A 34 -8.45 4.49 15.28
CA PHE A 34 -7.60 4.09 16.39
C PHE A 34 -6.72 2.93 15.90
N LEU A 35 -5.45 3.23 15.62
CA LEU A 35 -4.48 2.21 15.24
C LEU A 35 -3.69 1.78 16.49
N LEU A 36 -3.66 0.48 16.74
CA LEU A 36 -2.86 -0.10 17.83
C LEU A 36 -1.36 -0.10 17.54
N LEU A 37 -0.97 -0.01 16.26
CA LEU A 37 0.42 0.06 15.82
C LEU A 37 0.67 1.40 15.14
N PRO A 38 1.86 2.00 15.32
CA PRO A 38 2.30 3.17 14.56
C PRO A 38 2.32 2.89 13.05
N ALA A 39 1.95 3.89 12.23
CA ALA A 39 1.85 3.73 10.78
C ALA A 39 3.20 3.36 10.13
N ASP A 40 4.30 3.88 10.64
CA ASP A 40 5.66 3.55 10.18
C ASP A 40 6.01 2.07 10.43
N GLN A 41 5.58 1.51 11.56
CA GLN A 41 5.77 0.09 11.85
C GLN A 41 4.94 -0.79 10.91
N VAL A 42 3.68 -0.43 10.65
CA VAL A 42 2.83 -1.15 9.69
C VAL A 42 3.44 -1.10 8.29
N ASN A 43 3.91 0.08 7.86
CA ASN A 43 4.56 0.24 6.56
C ASN A 43 5.86 -0.58 6.45
N ALA A 44 6.66 -0.63 7.51
CA ALA A 44 7.88 -1.44 7.52
C ALA A 44 7.57 -2.94 7.41
N MET A 45 6.56 -3.42 8.12
CA MET A 45 6.11 -4.82 8.04
C MET A 45 5.58 -5.16 6.63
N ALA A 46 4.77 -4.29 6.05
CA ALA A 46 4.24 -4.48 4.70
C ALA A 46 5.35 -4.52 3.65
N LEU A 47 6.33 -3.63 3.75
CA LEU A 47 7.50 -3.62 2.86
C LEU A 47 8.37 -4.88 3.04
N GLN A 48 8.53 -5.38 4.26
CA GLN A 48 9.25 -6.63 4.53
C GLN A 48 8.51 -7.82 3.90
N SER A 49 7.18 -7.90 4.04
CA SER A 49 6.35 -8.93 3.42
C SER A 49 6.47 -8.90 1.90
N TYR A 50 6.35 -7.73 1.29
CA TYR A 50 6.52 -7.54 -0.15
C TYR A 50 7.89 -8.02 -0.65
N ARG A 51 8.98 -7.66 0.04
CA ARG A 51 10.33 -8.11 -0.31
C ARG A 51 10.50 -9.62 -0.18
N GLY A 52 9.87 -10.22 0.84
CA GLY A 52 9.83 -11.68 1.00
C GLY A 52 9.16 -12.36 -0.19
N GLU A 53 8.00 -11.86 -0.61
CA GLU A 53 7.28 -12.37 -1.78
C GLU A 53 8.08 -12.23 -3.07
N LEU A 54 8.70 -11.06 -3.31
CA LEU A 54 9.59 -10.89 -4.48
C LEU A 54 10.74 -11.91 -4.49
N SER A 55 11.37 -12.15 -3.33
CA SER A 55 12.44 -13.12 -3.20
C SER A 55 11.97 -14.53 -3.51
N GLU A 56 10.83 -14.92 -2.98
CA GLU A 56 10.22 -16.23 -3.22
C GLU A 56 9.84 -16.41 -4.70
N ALA A 57 9.15 -15.43 -5.29
CA ALA A 57 8.78 -15.44 -6.70
C ALA A 57 10.01 -15.53 -7.62
N LYS A 58 11.10 -14.82 -7.25
CA LYS A 58 12.38 -14.90 -7.98
C LYS A 58 13.00 -16.27 -7.88
N GLN A 59 13.04 -16.88 -6.70
CA GLN A 59 13.60 -18.23 -6.51
C GLN A 59 12.82 -19.30 -7.29
N LYS A 60 11.50 -19.13 -7.41
CA LYS A 60 10.60 -19.99 -8.20
C LYS A 60 10.68 -19.72 -9.71
N GLY A 61 11.44 -18.71 -10.15
CA GLY A 61 11.46 -18.29 -11.55
C GLY A 61 10.12 -17.76 -12.06
N ALA A 62 9.28 -17.22 -11.14
CA ALA A 62 7.94 -16.72 -11.43
C ALA A 62 7.88 -15.19 -11.53
N LEU A 63 8.90 -14.47 -11.06
CA LEU A 63 8.90 -13.02 -11.03
C LEU A 63 9.22 -12.42 -12.41
N ASN A 64 8.32 -11.61 -12.94
CA ASN A 64 8.50 -10.81 -14.15
C ASN A 64 8.88 -11.65 -15.41
N THR A 65 8.40 -12.87 -15.49
CA THR A 65 8.72 -13.80 -16.60
C THR A 65 7.84 -13.55 -17.83
N ASP A 66 6.56 -13.22 -17.65
CA ASP A 66 5.69 -12.77 -18.74
C ASP A 66 5.98 -11.31 -19.10
N LYS A 67 6.86 -11.13 -20.07
CA LYS A 67 7.30 -9.79 -20.51
C LYS A 67 6.18 -8.97 -21.13
N THR A 68 5.26 -9.61 -21.82
CA THR A 68 4.15 -8.95 -22.52
C THR A 68 3.20 -8.31 -21.52
N ASN A 69 2.69 -9.06 -20.54
CA ASN A 69 1.80 -8.52 -19.53
C ASN A 69 2.53 -7.58 -18.57
N LEU A 70 3.81 -7.85 -18.25
CA LEU A 70 4.61 -6.92 -17.45
C LEU A 70 4.74 -5.54 -18.10
N GLU A 71 5.02 -5.49 -19.40
CA GLU A 71 5.10 -4.21 -20.13
C GLU A 71 3.75 -3.50 -20.20
N ARG A 72 2.65 -4.26 -20.37
CA ARG A 72 1.28 -3.72 -20.34
C ARG A 72 1.00 -3.03 -19.01
N ILE A 73 1.18 -3.71 -17.87
CA ILE A 73 0.88 -3.14 -16.57
C ILE A 73 1.80 -1.97 -16.23
N ARG A 74 3.04 -1.96 -16.66
CA ARG A 74 3.97 -0.84 -16.50
C ARG A 74 3.54 0.40 -17.29
N LYS A 75 3.15 0.25 -18.55
CA LYS A 75 2.59 1.35 -19.34
C LYS A 75 1.34 1.95 -18.74
N ILE A 76 0.50 1.13 -18.12
CA ILE A 76 -0.70 1.59 -17.42
C ILE A 76 -0.28 2.36 -16.15
N ALA A 77 0.65 1.83 -15.36
CA ALA A 77 1.15 2.48 -14.16
C ALA A 77 1.78 3.85 -14.46
N ASP A 78 2.57 3.95 -15.53
CA ASP A 78 3.21 5.21 -15.97
C ASP A 78 2.17 6.32 -16.26
N ARG A 79 0.95 5.95 -16.64
CA ARG A 79 -0.17 6.89 -16.88
C ARG A 79 -0.94 7.23 -15.60
N LEU A 80 -1.04 6.28 -14.66
CA LEU A 80 -1.80 6.45 -13.42
C LEU A 80 -1.00 7.14 -12.32
N ILE A 81 0.28 6.81 -12.15
CA ILE A 81 1.13 7.35 -11.09
C ILE A 81 1.11 8.89 -11.03
N PRO A 82 1.23 9.64 -12.13
CA PRO A 82 1.14 11.10 -12.08
C PRO A 82 -0.19 11.64 -11.54
N GLN A 83 -1.28 10.88 -11.68
CA GLN A 83 -2.61 11.29 -11.24
C GLN A 83 -2.78 11.19 -9.72
N VAL A 84 -1.96 10.39 -9.05
CA VAL A 84 -1.98 10.23 -7.59
C VAL A 84 -1.74 11.55 -6.87
N ALA A 85 -1.00 12.47 -7.49
CA ALA A 85 -0.70 13.79 -6.93
C ALA A 85 -1.96 14.59 -6.55
N THR A 86 -3.08 14.39 -7.24
CA THR A 86 -4.36 15.04 -6.94
C THR A 86 -4.88 14.71 -5.54
N PHE A 87 -4.58 13.50 -5.06
CA PHE A 87 -5.06 13.00 -3.77
C PHE A 87 -3.95 12.98 -2.72
N ARG A 88 -2.70 12.72 -3.17
CA ARG A 88 -1.55 12.54 -2.31
C ARG A 88 -0.26 13.04 -3.00
N PRO A 89 0.03 14.34 -2.87
CA PRO A 89 1.17 14.96 -3.57
C PRO A 89 2.54 14.36 -3.20
N ASP A 90 2.71 13.86 -1.96
CA ASP A 90 3.93 13.22 -1.49
C ASP A 90 4.22 11.90 -2.21
N ALA A 91 3.19 11.22 -2.73
CA ALA A 91 3.33 9.94 -3.42
C ALA A 91 4.09 10.05 -4.75
N LEU A 92 4.24 11.24 -5.34
CA LEU A 92 5.12 11.44 -6.51
C LEU A 92 6.59 11.15 -6.19
N ASN A 93 6.99 11.26 -4.92
CA ASN A 93 8.36 11.00 -4.47
C ASN A 93 8.59 9.56 -4.01
N TRP A 94 7.56 8.70 -4.07
CA TRP A 94 7.70 7.31 -3.68
C TRP A 94 8.54 6.53 -4.70
N ALA A 95 9.27 5.52 -4.22
CA ALA A 95 9.98 4.59 -5.08
C ALA A 95 9.01 3.55 -5.66
N TRP A 96 8.20 3.97 -6.64
CA TRP A 96 7.22 3.11 -7.30
C TRP A 96 7.88 1.89 -7.94
N GLU A 97 7.26 0.74 -7.75
CA GLU A 97 7.65 -0.53 -8.36
C GLU A 97 6.42 -1.24 -8.90
N VAL A 98 6.54 -1.81 -10.10
CA VAL A 98 5.49 -2.60 -10.74
C VAL A 98 6.06 -3.94 -11.12
N ASN A 99 5.55 -4.98 -10.48
CA ASN A 99 5.97 -6.36 -10.69
C ASN A 99 4.78 -7.26 -11.06
N LEU A 100 5.09 -8.34 -11.77
CA LEU A 100 4.16 -9.37 -12.18
C LEU A 100 4.67 -10.73 -11.72
N GLU A 101 3.87 -11.46 -10.97
CA GLU A 101 4.19 -12.84 -10.61
C GLU A 101 3.36 -13.81 -11.46
N SER A 102 4.03 -14.81 -12.02
CA SER A 102 3.38 -15.94 -12.71
C SER A 102 2.73 -16.84 -11.67
N ARG A 103 1.52 -16.47 -11.25
CA ARG A 103 0.71 -17.16 -10.24
C ARG A 103 -0.74 -17.21 -10.71
N ASN A 104 -1.33 -18.40 -10.66
CA ASN A 104 -2.75 -18.57 -11.02
C ASN A 104 -3.68 -18.16 -9.86
N GLU A 105 -3.64 -16.87 -9.52
CA GLU A 105 -4.46 -16.26 -8.48
C GLU A 105 -5.15 -15.01 -9.04
N LEU A 106 -6.44 -14.83 -8.72
CA LEU A 106 -7.23 -13.68 -9.17
C LEU A 106 -7.00 -12.51 -8.21
N ASN A 107 -5.79 -11.96 -8.20
CA ASN A 107 -5.43 -10.91 -7.27
C ASN A 107 -4.42 -9.92 -7.85
N ALA A 108 -4.44 -8.71 -7.29
CA ALA A 108 -3.45 -7.66 -7.43
C ALA A 108 -3.44 -6.85 -6.14
N TYR A 109 -2.37 -6.13 -5.84
CA TYR A 109 -2.33 -5.23 -4.68
C TYR A 109 -1.31 -4.11 -4.86
N CYS A 110 -1.46 -3.05 -4.03
CA CYS A 110 -0.45 -2.01 -3.86
C CYS A 110 -0.06 -1.91 -2.38
N ALA A 111 1.17 -2.31 -2.08
CA ALA A 111 1.71 -2.14 -0.72
C ALA A 111 2.23 -0.71 -0.51
N PRO A 112 2.33 -0.23 0.76
CA PRO A 112 2.80 1.10 1.10
C PRO A 112 4.10 1.50 0.41
N GLY A 113 4.20 2.77 -0.02
CA GLY A 113 5.33 3.29 -0.77
C GLY A 113 5.31 2.95 -2.26
N GLY A 114 4.12 2.60 -2.80
CA GLY A 114 3.91 2.43 -4.23
C GLY A 114 4.45 1.10 -4.78
N LYS A 115 4.30 0.01 -4.04
CA LYS A 115 4.75 -1.33 -4.43
C LYS A 115 3.60 -2.13 -5.03
N ILE A 116 3.46 -2.10 -6.35
CA ILE A 116 2.37 -2.72 -7.10
C ILE A 116 2.78 -4.14 -7.51
N MET A 117 1.92 -5.10 -7.21
CA MET A 117 2.01 -6.49 -7.64
C MET A 117 0.74 -6.90 -8.35
N PHE A 118 0.89 -7.50 -9.52
CA PHE A 118 -0.16 -8.23 -10.23
C PHE A 118 0.20 -9.69 -10.32
N PHE A 119 -0.81 -10.57 -10.34
CA PHE A 119 -0.65 -11.97 -10.66
C PHE A 119 -1.16 -12.23 -12.07
N THR A 120 -0.49 -13.14 -12.82
CA THR A 120 -0.93 -13.47 -14.19
C THR A 120 -2.36 -14.00 -14.21
N GLY A 121 -2.78 -14.71 -13.15
CA GLY A 121 -4.11 -15.30 -13.06
C GLY A 121 -5.25 -14.29 -13.20
N ILE A 122 -5.14 -13.07 -12.61
CA ILE A 122 -6.22 -12.09 -12.74
C ILE A 122 -6.33 -11.56 -14.17
N ILE A 123 -5.20 -11.38 -14.85
CA ILE A 123 -5.15 -10.85 -16.22
C ILE A 123 -5.68 -11.91 -17.22
N GLU A 124 -5.17 -13.12 -17.10
CA GLU A 124 -5.40 -14.18 -18.08
C GLU A 124 -6.76 -14.85 -17.93
N ASN A 125 -7.13 -15.24 -16.70
CA ASN A 125 -8.38 -15.96 -16.46
C ASN A 125 -9.61 -15.07 -16.69
N LEU A 126 -9.49 -13.77 -16.37
CA LEU A 126 -10.56 -12.80 -16.62
C LEU A 126 -10.44 -12.13 -17.99
N LYS A 127 -9.36 -12.40 -18.75
CA LYS A 127 -9.07 -11.80 -20.08
C LYS A 127 -9.15 -10.27 -20.06
N LEU A 128 -8.56 -9.67 -19.03
CA LEU A 128 -8.68 -8.24 -18.78
C LEU A 128 -8.13 -7.39 -19.93
N THR A 129 -8.91 -6.39 -20.32
CA THR A 129 -8.48 -5.29 -21.18
C THR A 129 -7.55 -4.33 -20.42
N ASP A 130 -6.87 -3.43 -21.13
CA ASP A 130 -6.00 -2.42 -20.49
C ASP A 130 -6.80 -1.46 -19.59
N ASP A 131 -8.03 -1.12 -19.97
CA ASP A 131 -8.89 -0.24 -19.16
C ASP A 131 -9.35 -0.93 -17.88
N GLU A 132 -9.64 -2.23 -17.92
CA GLU A 132 -9.98 -3.01 -16.72
C GLU A 132 -8.78 -3.17 -15.79
N ILE A 133 -7.57 -3.42 -16.34
CA ILE A 133 -6.33 -3.43 -15.56
C ILE A 133 -6.10 -2.05 -14.92
N ALA A 134 -6.32 -0.96 -15.66
CA ALA A 134 -6.18 0.40 -15.15
C ALA A 134 -7.17 0.69 -14.02
N ALA A 135 -8.42 0.21 -14.12
CA ALA A 135 -9.43 0.36 -13.07
C ALA A 135 -9.02 -0.39 -11.79
N ILE A 136 -8.57 -1.64 -11.92
CA ILE A 136 -8.06 -2.44 -10.78
C ILE A 136 -6.83 -1.75 -10.16
N MET A 137 -5.84 -1.40 -10.97
CA MET A 137 -4.62 -0.75 -10.49
C MET A 137 -4.92 0.56 -9.77
N GLY A 138 -5.81 1.40 -10.31
CA GLY A 138 -6.23 2.65 -9.67
C GLY A 138 -6.93 2.42 -8.34
N HIS A 139 -7.74 1.36 -8.24
CA HIS A 139 -8.36 0.95 -6.98
C HIS A 139 -7.31 0.56 -5.93
N GLU A 140 -6.35 -0.28 -6.30
CA GLU A 140 -5.29 -0.72 -5.38
C GLU A 140 -4.38 0.45 -4.94
N MET A 141 -4.10 1.39 -5.85
CA MET A 141 -3.30 2.59 -5.53
C MET A 141 -4.03 3.54 -4.57
N ALA A 142 -5.36 3.47 -4.48
CA ALA A 142 -6.17 4.31 -3.59
C ALA A 142 -6.23 3.79 -2.14
N HIS A 143 -5.88 2.53 -1.89
CA HIS A 143 -5.78 1.95 -0.55
C HIS A 143 -4.53 2.43 0.18
#